data_fde4eb5c8e92192b23b9ab4de8b80560
#
_entry.id   fde4eb5c8e92192b23b9ab4de8b80560
#
_cell.length_a   1.000
_cell.length_b   1.000
_cell.length_c   1.000
_cell.angle_alpha   90.00
_cell.angle_beta   90.00
_cell.angle_gamma   90.00
#
_symmetry.space_group_name_H-M   'P 1'
#
loop_
_entity.id
_entity.type
_entity.pdbx_description
1 polymer ?
#
loop_
_entity_poly.entity_id
_entity_poly.type
_entity_poly.pdbx_seq_one_letter_code
_entity_poly.pdbx_strand_id
1 'polypeptide(L)'
;MKKYLLIIALIFIYSCTEHKSSSSSRYQDTEYEKSEDYDEDEDSIEEEEGYPDDTYDATIRVYNPNTGHNATYTLEVEVENEELIKIYWNNGGWLDESHFSPADISDGIASFTDDRGYEYRVELD
;
A
#
# COMPACT_ATOMS: atom_id res chain seq x y z
N MET A 1 -30.77 22.70 34.43
CA MET A 1 -31.17 23.16 33.09
C MET A 1 -30.89 22.03 32.11
N LYS A 2 -31.92 21.55 31.48
CA LYS A 2 -31.91 20.35 30.64
C LYS A 2 -31.38 20.70 29.26
N LYS A 3 -30.31 20.03 28.82
CA LYS A 3 -29.84 20.09 27.44
C LYS A 3 -30.27 18.81 26.73
N TYR A 4 -31.15 18.96 25.80
CA TYR A 4 -31.68 17.89 24.99
C TYR A 4 -30.66 17.48 23.93
N LEU A 5 -30.34 16.23 23.94
CA LEU A 5 -29.47 15.56 22.96
C LEU A 5 -30.36 15.07 21.82
N LEU A 6 -30.27 15.73 20.70
CA LEU A 6 -30.95 15.29 19.47
C LEU A 6 -30.03 14.33 18.71
N ILE A 7 -30.33 13.06 18.80
CA ILE A 7 -29.70 12.00 18.01
C ILE A 7 -30.48 11.92 16.70
N ILE A 8 -29.86 12.35 15.61
CA ILE A 8 -30.37 12.12 14.26
C ILE A 8 -29.68 10.87 13.72
N ALA A 9 -30.42 9.77 13.75
CA ALA A 9 -30.05 8.53 13.10
C ALA A 9 -30.34 8.67 11.60
N LEU A 10 -29.30 8.76 10.78
CA LEU A 10 -29.38 8.69 9.33
C LEU A 10 -29.24 7.25 8.92
N ILE A 11 -30.38 6.62 8.60
CA ILE A 11 -30.43 5.29 8.03
C ILE A 11 -30.21 5.42 6.52
N PHE A 12 -29.03 5.02 6.04
CA PHE A 12 -28.79 4.82 4.62
C PHE A 12 -29.25 3.44 4.22
N ILE A 13 -30.36 3.40 3.51
CA ILE A 13 -30.87 2.19 2.87
C ILE A 13 -30.12 2.05 1.53
N TYR A 14 -29.19 1.10 1.47
CA TYR A 14 -28.59 0.70 0.20
C TYR A 14 -29.57 -0.20 -0.53
N SER A 15 -30.15 0.31 -1.59
CA SER A 15 -30.95 -0.45 -2.54
C SER A 15 -30.01 -1.17 -3.51
N CYS A 16 -29.88 -2.48 -3.37
CA CYS A 16 -29.30 -3.34 -4.37
C CYS A 16 -30.27 -3.46 -5.55
N THR A 17 -29.93 -2.92 -6.69
CA THR A 17 -30.57 -3.26 -7.95
C THR A 17 -29.83 -4.42 -8.62
N GLU A 18 -30.41 -5.60 -8.50
CA GLU A 18 -30.04 -6.74 -9.33
C GLU A 18 -30.46 -6.46 -10.77
N HIS A 19 -29.48 -6.39 -11.66
CA HIS A 19 -29.75 -6.37 -13.08
C HIS A 19 -29.62 -7.78 -13.62
N LYS A 20 -30.75 -8.45 -13.73
CA LYS A 20 -30.89 -9.75 -14.36
C LYS A 20 -31.18 -9.50 -15.85
N SER A 21 -30.16 -9.63 -16.66
CA SER A 21 -30.32 -9.65 -18.12
C SER A 21 -30.29 -11.10 -18.58
N SER A 22 -31.47 -11.63 -18.88
CA SER A 22 -31.60 -12.85 -19.64
C SER A 22 -31.85 -12.46 -21.10
N SER A 23 -30.95 -12.80 -21.99
CA SER A 23 -31.30 -12.91 -23.39
C SER A 23 -30.79 -14.22 -23.94
N SER A 24 -31.72 -15.09 -24.11
CA SER A 24 -31.68 -16.27 -24.93
C SER A 24 -31.61 -15.85 -26.41
N SER A 25 -30.56 -16.27 -27.10
CA SER A 25 -30.60 -16.29 -28.55
C SER A 25 -29.83 -17.49 -29.07
N ARG A 26 -30.61 -18.43 -29.61
CA ARG A 26 -30.16 -19.51 -30.47
C ARG A 26 -29.59 -18.96 -31.76
N TYR A 27 -28.49 -19.50 -32.24
CA TYR A 27 -28.18 -19.84 -33.64
C TYR A 27 -26.95 -20.74 -33.59
N GLN A 28 -27.13 -22.02 -33.89
CA GLN A 28 -26.97 -22.71 -35.14
C GLN A 28 -25.53 -22.61 -35.70
N ASP A 29 -24.83 -23.71 -35.44
CA ASP A 29 -24.14 -24.62 -36.35
C ASP A 29 -23.56 -23.98 -37.64
N THR A 30 -22.23 -23.94 -37.71
CA THR A 30 -21.45 -24.20 -38.89
C THR A 30 -20.06 -24.63 -38.51
N GLU A 31 -19.76 -25.90 -38.83
CA GLU A 31 -18.43 -26.47 -38.88
C GLU A 31 -17.52 -25.64 -39.79
N TYR A 32 -16.37 -25.21 -39.28
CA TYR A 32 -15.15 -25.12 -40.04
C TYR A 32 -13.97 -25.50 -39.19
N GLU A 33 -13.46 -26.69 -39.47
CA GLU A 33 -12.11 -27.07 -39.15
C GLU A 33 -11.14 -26.15 -39.87
N LYS A 34 -10.15 -25.58 -39.17
CA LYS A 34 -8.74 -25.73 -39.49
C LYS A 34 -7.83 -24.83 -38.68
N SER A 35 -6.88 -25.53 -38.02
CA SER A 35 -5.48 -25.18 -37.81
C SER A 35 -5.19 -23.92 -36.97
N GLU A 36 -4.75 -24.18 -35.72
CA GLU A 36 -3.33 -24.10 -35.32
C GLU A 36 -2.68 -22.79 -35.71
N ASP A 37 -2.76 -21.84 -34.77
CA ASP A 37 -1.63 -21.01 -34.37
C ASP A 37 -1.89 -20.54 -32.93
N TYR A 38 -1.19 -21.19 -32.01
CA TYR A 38 -1.14 -20.78 -30.63
C TYR A 38 -0.04 -19.73 -30.51
N ASP A 39 -0.35 -18.51 -30.81
CA ASP A 39 0.39 -17.40 -30.26
C ASP A 39 -0.19 -17.17 -28.86
N GLU A 40 0.36 -17.88 -27.89
CA GLU A 40 0.28 -17.52 -26.49
C GLU A 40 1.09 -16.23 -26.30
N ASP A 41 0.49 -15.12 -26.63
CA ASP A 41 0.85 -13.87 -26.02
C ASP A 41 0.38 -13.97 -24.58
N GLU A 42 1.21 -14.58 -23.73
CA GLU A 42 1.17 -14.35 -22.31
C GLU A 42 1.44 -12.86 -22.11
N ASP A 43 0.37 -12.09 -22.19
CA ASP A 43 0.30 -10.76 -21.63
C ASP A 43 0.46 -10.98 -20.13
N SER A 44 1.71 -11.10 -19.68
CA SER A 44 2.04 -11.02 -18.28
C SER A 44 1.70 -9.61 -17.87
N ILE A 45 0.50 -9.45 -17.36
CA ILE A 45 0.15 -8.33 -16.52
C ILE A 45 1.14 -8.44 -15.37
N GLU A 46 2.26 -7.74 -15.49
CA GLU A 46 3.07 -7.42 -14.33
C GLU A 46 2.17 -6.50 -13.51
N GLU A 47 1.36 -7.11 -12.64
CA GLU A 47 0.80 -6.40 -11.52
C GLU A 47 2.03 -5.85 -10.82
N GLU A 48 2.17 -4.54 -10.79
CA GLU A 48 3.14 -3.88 -9.94
C GLU A 48 2.70 -4.23 -8.51
N GLU A 49 3.12 -5.41 -8.06
CA GLU A 49 2.97 -5.81 -6.69
C GLU A 49 3.88 -4.87 -5.90
N GLY A 50 3.26 -3.97 -5.14
CA GLY A 50 3.94 -3.20 -4.14
C GLY A 50 4.69 -4.13 -3.17
N TYR A 51 5.40 -3.59 -2.22
CA TYR A 51 6.15 -4.41 -1.27
C TYR A 51 5.18 -5.09 -0.29
N PRO A 52 5.11 -6.46 -0.28
CA PRO A 52 4.31 -7.20 0.68
C PRO A 52 4.69 -6.89 2.13
N ASP A 53 3.79 -7.23 3.06
CA ASP A 53 4.04 -7.14 4.50
C ASP A 53 5.21 -8.04 4.89
N ASP A 54 6.35 -7.45 5.20
CA ASP A 54 7.57 -8.15 5.59
C ASP A 54 8.61 -7.16 6.17
N THR A 55 9.74 -7.71 6.56
CA THR A 55 10.92 -6.94 6.97
C THR A 55 11.92 -6.90 5.82
N TYR A 56 12.39 -5.71 5.50
CA TYR A 56 13.31 -5.44 4.39
C TYR A 56 14.60 -4.78 4.87
N ASP A 57 15.69 -5.07 4.19
CA ASP A 57 16.89 -4.24 4.31
C ASP A 57 16.68 -2.91 3.59
N ALA A 58 17.13 -1.84 4.18
CA ALA A 58 16.95 -0.50 3.62
C ALA A 58 18.14 0.42 3.91
N THR A 59 18.39 1.30 2.98
CA THR A 59 19.30 2.44 3.16
C THR A 59 18.54 3.63 3.71
N ILE A 60 18.89 4.09 4.91
CA ILE A 60 18.20 5.17 5.62
C ILE A 60 19.09 6.38 5.76
N ARG A 61 18.64 7.51 5.25
CA ARG A 61 19.26 8.81 5.45
C ARG A 61 18.50 9.59 6.50
N VAL A 62 19.23 10.08 7.51
CA VAL A 62 18.66 10.86 8.62
C VAL A 62 19.26 12.25 8.59
N TYR A 63 18.44 13.28 8.63
CA TYR A 63 18.84 14.66 8.71
C TYR A 63 18.25 15.32 9.96
N ASN A 64 19.11 16.01 10.72
CA ASN A 64 18.68 16.83 11.84
C ASN A 64 18.72 18.31 11.45
N PRO A 65 17.57 18.97 11.22
CA PRO A 65 17.54 20.37 10.78
C PRO A 65 18.04 21.36 11.83
N ASN A 66 18.04 20.99 13.12
CA ASN A 66 18.50 21.87 14.19
C ASN A 66 20.03 22.00 14.25
N THR A 67 20.74 20.96 13.82
CA THR A 67 22.22 20.92 13.86
C THR A 67 22.87 20.84 12.49
N GLY A 68 22.09 20.53 11.44
CA GLY A 68 22.59 20.26 10.09
C GLY A 68 23.30 18.89 9.97
N HIS A 69 23.19 18.04 10.98
CA HIS A 69 23.82 16.71 10.98
C HIS A 69 23.10 15.76 10.03
N ASN A 70 23.88 15.04 9.22
CA ASN A 70 23.43 13.99 8.33
C ASN A 70 24.08 12.66 8.72
N ALA A 71 23.33 11.57 8.62
CA ALA A 71 23.84 10.22 8.75
C ALA A 71 23.13 9.29 7.77
N THR A 72 23.84 8.23 7.34
CA THR A 72 23.28 7.18 6.50
C THR A 72 23.52 5.84 7.17
N TYR A 73 22.49 5.02 7.21
CA TYR A 73 22.50 3.70 7.85
C TYR A 73 21.94 2.67 6.88
N THR A 74 22.41 1.41 6.99
CA THR A 74 21.74 0.24 6.42
C THR A 74 21.11 -0.50 7.58
N LEU A 75 19.78 -0.58 7.61
CA LEU A 75 18.98 -1.11 8.71
C LEU A 75 17.82 -1.92 8.16
N GLU A 76 17.29 -2.79 9.02
CA GLU A 76 16.02 -3.47 8.74
C GLU A 76 14.83 -2.55 9.02
N VAL A 77 13.82 -2.64 8.16
CA VAL A 77 12.57 -1.90 8.28
C VAL A 77 11.39 -2.84 8.12
N GLU A 78 10.30 -2.55 8.78
CA GLU A 78 9.05 -3.30 8.68
C GLU A 78 8.04 -2.54 7.82
N VAL A 79 7.50 -3.23 6.84
CA VAL A 79 6.47 -2.73 5.92
C VAL A 79 5.19 -3.50 6.16
N GLU A 80 4.08 -2.78 6.29
CA GLU A 80 2.74 -3.34 6.42
C GLU A 80 1.76 -2.49 5.60
N ASN A 81 0.94 -3.14 4.77
CA ASN A 81 -0.01 -2.48 3.87
C ASN A 81 0.63 -1.40 2.96
N GLU A 82 1.82 -1.69 2.42
CA GLU A 82 2.61 -0.75 1.59
C GLU A 82 3.06 0.52 2.32
N GLU A 83 3.01 0.51 3.65
CA GLU A 83 3.48 1.60 4.51
C GLU A 83 4.66 1.15 5.37
N LEU A 84 5.65 2.04 5.51
CA LEU A 84 6.72 1.88 6.47
C LEU A 84 6.18 2.15 7.87
N ILE A 85 6.27 1.15 8.76
CA ILE A 85 5.74 1.24 10.13
C ILE A 85 6.81 1.21 11.20
N LYS A 86 8.01 0.69 10.90
CA LYS A 86 9.07 0.55 11.90
C LYS A 86 10.47 0.49 11.29
N ILE A 87 11.44 1.04 12.01
CA ILE A 87 12.87 0.95 11.71
C ILE A 87 13.58 0.31 12.90
N TYR A 88 14.40 -0.71 12.67
CA TYR A 88 15.20 -1.39 13.69
C TYR A 88 16.62 -0.85 13.72
N TRP A 89 17.05 -0.31 14.86
CA TRP A 89 18.40 0.20 15.03
C TRP A 89 19.38 -0.92 15.41
N ASN A 90 20.64 -0.81 14.97
CA ASN A 90 21.69 -1.79 15.27
C ASN A 90 21.99 -1.97 16.77
N ASN A 91 21.57 -1.04 17.60
CA ASN A 91 21.73 -1.10 19.07
C ASN A 91 20.60 -1.85 19.80
N GLY A 92 19.66 -2.46 19.04
CA GLY A 92 18.50 -3.17 19.58
C GLY A 92 17.30 -2.28 19.88
N GLY A 93 17.36 -0.97 19.57
CA GLY A 93 16.23 -0.06 19.63
C GLY A 93 15.40 -0.10 18.35
N TRP A 94 14.30 0.61 18.34
CA TRP A 94 13.43 0.80 17.16
C TRP A 94 12.79 2.18 17.16
N LEU A 95 12.35 2.61 15.99
CA LEU A 95 11.51 3.77 15.78
C LEU A 95 10.23 3.29 15.10
N ASP A 96 9.08 3.53 15.70
CA ASP A 96 7.79 3.04 15.24
C ASP A 96 6.73 4.14 15.14
N GLU A 97 5.51 3.76 14.82
CA GLU A 97 4.35 4.64 14.63
C GLU A 97 4.02 5.53 15.84
N SER A 98 4.58 5.26 17.02
CA SER A 98 4.43 6.14 18.17
C SER A 98 5.23 7.45 18.03
N HIS A 99 6.19 7.50 17.10
CA HIS A 99 7.09 8.61 16.87
C HIS A 99 6.99 9.23 15.47
N PHE A 100 6.35 8.55 14.52
CA PHE A 100 6.09 9.07 13.18
C PHE A 100 4.79 8.46 12.62
N SER A 101 4.19 9.10 11.64
CA SER A 101 3.04 8.53 10.92
C SER A 101 3.53 7.54 9.87
N PRO A 102 2.87 6.39 9.69
CA PRO A 102 3.18 5.46 8.62
C PRO A 102 3.35 6.18 7.29
N ALA A 103 4.40 5.84 6.56
CA ALA A 103 4.77 6.49 5.31
C ALA A 103 4.67 5.51 4.14
N ASP A 104 3.97 5.92 3.08
CA ASP A 104 3.86 5.13 1.85
C ASP A 104 5.26 4.76 1.32
N ILE A 105 5.46 3.47 1.07
CA ILE A 105 6.69 2.88 0.54
C ILE A 105 6.40 1.93 -0.63
N SER A 106 5.25 2.04 -1.24
CA SER A 106 4.81 1.20 -2.36
C SER A 106 5.76 1.20 -3.55
N ASP A 107 6.48 2.30 -3.76
CA ASP A 107 7.53 2.45 -4.78
C ASP A 107 8.95 2.11 -4.28
N GLY A 108 9.09 1.62 -3.04
CA GLY A 108 10.37 1.30 -2.40
C GLY A 108 11.05 2.49 -1.73
N ILE A 109 10.44 3.68 -1.72
CA ILE A 109 11.00 4.90 -1.13
C ILE A 109 9.97 5.56 -0.23
N ALA A 110 10.34 5.83 1.03
CA ALA A 110 9.53 6.60 1.96
C ALA A 110 10.28 7.81 2.51
N SER A 111 9.56 8.85 2.84
CA SER A 111 10.11 10.02 3.54
C SER A 111 9.13 10.48 4.62
N PHE A 112 9.64 10.75 5.80
CA PHE A 112 8.84 11.21 6.93
C PHE A 112 9.66 12.06 7.90
N THR A 113 8.99 12.69 8.84
CA THR A 113 9.61 13.43 9.95
C THR A 113 9.11 12.83 11.26
N ASP A 114 10.01 12.57 12.20
CA ASP A 114 9.65 12.06 13.52
C ASP A 114 9.18 13.19 14.47
N ASP A 115 8.69 12.80 15.65
CA ASP A 115 8.18 13.72 16.69
C ASP A 115 9.26 14.67 17.27
N ARG A 116 10.55 14.39 17.00
CA ARG A 116 11.68 15.25 17.38
C ARG A 116 12.09 16.22 16.26
N GLY A 117 11.48 16.10 15.09
CA GLY A 117 11.77 16.92 13.92
C GLY A 117 12.94 16.42 13.06
N TYR A 118 13.40 15.17 13.25
CA TYR A 118 14.37 14.57 12.34
C TYR A 118 13.68 14.13 11.05
N GLU A 119 14.32 14.41 9.93
CA GLU A 119 13.85 14.02 8.61
C GLU A 119 14.53 12.71 8.19
N TYR A 120 13.70 11.78 7.70
CA TYR A 120 14.11 10.46 7.25
C TYR A 120 13.79 10.26 5.78
N ARG A 121 14.71 9.64 5.06
CA ARG A 121 14.48 9.08 3.75
C ARG A 121 14.93 7.63 3.77
N VAL A 122 14.01 6.74 3.49
CA VAL A 122 14.19 5.29 3.48
C VAL A 122 14.09 4.79 2.06
N GLU A 123 15.01 3.96 1.65
CA GLU A 123 15.07 3.34 0.33
C GLU A 123 15.30 1.84 0.54
N LEU A 124 14.35 1.00 0.11
CA LEU A 124 14.46 -0.46 0.20
C LEU A 124 15.56 -0.94 -0.75
N ASP A 125 16.39 -1.89 -0.30
CA ASP A 125 17.53 -2.43 -1.04
C ASP A 125 17.14 -3.62 -1.95
#